data_2ce94d52777b3b28d856f2f5b48557b5
#
_entry.id   2ce94d52777b3b28d856f2f5b48557b5
#
_cell.length_a   1.000
_cell.length_b   1.000
_cell.length_c   1.000
_cell.angle_alpha   90.00
_cell.angle_beta   90.00
_cell.angle_gamma   90.00
#
_symmetry.space_group_name_H-M   'P 1'
#
loop_
_entity.id
_entity.type
_entity.pdbx_description
1 polymer ?
#
loop_
_entity_poly.entity_id
_entity_poly.type
_entity_poly.pdbx_seq_one_letter_code
_entity_poly.pdbx_strand_id
1 'polypeptide(L)'
;MINYTTPTITLTVEGVDLSSQEVYVSLEQGSVTLTKTGLDLLITTETVQQVTTSTITFVLTQAESGAFEYNKSVNVQVNWIDSSGVRDATEIKAIPVMRNILDEVLTYGD
;
A
#
# COMPACT_ATOMS: atom_id res chain seq x y z
N MET A 1 -10.58 -2.40 -4.68
CA MET A 1 -10.71 -2.58 -3.21
C MET A 1 -12.16 -2.36 -2.80
N ILE A 2 -12.72 -3.25 -2.03
CA ILE A 2 -14.05 -3.08 -1.43
C ILE A 2 -13.86 -2.46 -0.05
N ASN A 3 -14.55 -1.35 0.27
CA ASN A 3 -14.39 -0.70 1.57
C ASN A 3 -14.97 -1.56 2.71
N TYR A 4 -14.51 -1.32 3.94
CA TYR A 4 -14.80 -2.11 5.15
C TYR A 4 -14.37 -3.58 5.08
N THR A 5 -13.47 -3.94 4.19
CA THR A 5 -12.84 -5.27 4.14
C THR A 5 -11.37 -5.18 4.59
N THR A 6 -10.70 -6.31 4.62
CA THR A 6 -9.26 -6.39 4.95
C THR A 6 -8.46 -6.77 3.72
N PRO A 7 -8.36 -5.89 2.72
CA PRO A 7 -7.70 -6.23 1.46
C PRO A 7 -6.19 -6.39 1.65
N THR A 8 -5.63 -7.36 0.93
CA THR A 8 -4.19 -7.47 0.74
C THR A 8 -3.83 -6.71 -0.52
N ILE A 9 -2.92 -5.76 -0.39
CA ILE A 9 -2.46 -4.93 -1.51
C ILE A 9 -1.03 -5.32 -1.84
N THR A 10 -0.77 -5.55 -3.12
CA THR A 10 0.55 -5.91 -3.62
C THR A 10 0.98 -4.88 -4.66
N LEU A 11 2.15 -4.30 -4.44
CA LEU A 11 2.76 -3.32 -5.33
C LEU A 11 4.09 -3.84 -5.81
N THR A 12 4.43 -3.54 -7.06
CA THR A 12 5.69 -3.96 -7.67
C THR A 12 6.50 -2.74 -8.07
N VAL A 13 7.78 -2.73 -7.71
CA VAL A 13 8.72 -1.67 -8.10
C VAL A 13 9.89 -2.32 -8.83
N GLU A 14 10.03 -2.02 -10.10
CA GLU A 14 11.06 -2.58 -10.95
C GLU A 14 12.32 -1.71 -10.95
N GLY A 15 13.48 -2.35 -10.96
CA GLY A 15 14.77 -1.67 -11.09
C GLY A 15 15.38 -1.19 -9.77
N VAL A 16 14.80 -1.55 -8.62
CA VAL A 16 15.35 -1.20 -7.31
C VAL A 16 15.18 -2.33 -6.32
N ASP A 17 16.18 -2.56 -5.49
CA ASP A 17 16.12 -3.50 -4.36
C ASP A 17 15.69 -2.73 -3.11
N LEU A 18 14.43 -2.89 -2.70
CA LEU A 18 13.87 -2.23 -1.54
C LEU A 18 14.14 -2.95 -0.22
N SER A 19 14.72 -4.16 -0.26
CA SER A 19 14.96 -4.95 0.96
C SER A 19 15.96 -4.30 1.93
N SER A 20 16.82 -3.41 1.42
CA SER A 20 17.82 -2.69 2.21
C SER A 20 17.47 -1.22 2.44
N GLN A 21 16.28 -0.81 2.07
CA GLN A 21 15.81 0.57 2.15
C GLN A 21 14.78 0.74 3.27
N GLU A 22 14.60 1.96 3.75
CA GLU A 22 13.41 2.31 4.52
C GLU A 22 12.29 2.68 3.56
N VAL A 23 11.16 1.96 3.63
CA VAL A 23 10.09 2.04 2.66
C VAL A 23 8.82 2.58 3.32
N TYR A 24 8.14 3.50 2.65
CA TYR A 24 6.89 4.12 3.08
C TYR A 24 5.88 4.01 1.95
N VAL A 25 4.73 3.40 2.23
CA VAL A 25 3.62 3.33 1.28
C VAL A 25 2.51 4.26 1.76
N SER A 26 2.20 5.26 0.96
CA SER A 26 1.16 6.24 1.29
C SER A 26 -0.07 6.02 0.43
N LEU A 27 -1.24 6.04 1.08
CA LEU A 27 -2.54 5.99 0.43
C LEU A 27 -3.28 7.28 0.76
N GLU A 28 -3.85 7.92 -0.25
CA GLU A 28 -4.50 9.23 -0.10
C GLU A 28 -5.81 9.28 -0.88
N GLN A 29 -6.84 9.80 -0.23
CA GLN A 29 -8.10 10.15 -0.89
C GLN A 29 -8.65 11.39 -0.20
N GLY A 30 -8.63 12.52 -0.92
CA GLY A 30 -9.04 13.79 -0.33
C GLY A 30 -8.19 14.15 0.90
N SER A 31 -8.84 14.33 2.05
CA SER A 31 -8.16 14.64 3.31
C SER A 31 -7.73 13.39 4.09
N VAL A 32 -8.07 12.20 3.62
CA VAL A 32 -7.71 10.94 4.26
C VAL A 32 -6.36 10.48 3.72
N THR A 33 -5.40 10.33 4.62
CA THR A 33 -4.05 9.83 4.30
C THR A 33 -3.67 8.73 5.28
N LEU A 34 -3.12 7.64 4.76
CA LEU A 34 -2.65 6.51 5.52
C LEU A 34 -1.25 6.14 5.02
N THR A 35 -0.32 5.91 5.94
CA THR A 35 1.04 5.47 5.59
C THR A 35 1.36 4.16 6.28
N LYS A 36 1.81 3.18 5.50
CA LYS A 36 2.32 1.90 5.98
C LYS A 36 3.84 1.88 5.86
N THR A 37 4.52 1.36 6.86
CA THR A 37 5.99 1.36 6.94
C THR A 37 6.46 0.21 7.83
N GLY A 38 7.75 -0.12 7.74
CA GLY A 38 8.41 -1.06 8.63
C GLY A 38 7.79 -2.45 8.62
N LEU A 39 7.40 -2.93 9.81
CA LEU A 39 6.85 -4.29 9.99
C LEU A 39 5.45 -4.47 9.37
N ASP A 40 4.78 -3.39 9.00
CA ASP A 40 3.50 -3.46 8.29
C ASP A 40 3.66 -3.89 6.82
N LEU A 41 4.89 -3.88 6.32
CA LEU A 41 5.20 -4.21 4.93
C LEU A 41 5.97 -5.53 4.86
N LEU A 42 5.54 -6.41 3.95
CA LEU A 42 6.33 -7.55 3.52
C LEU A 42 7.01 -7.19 2.20
N ILE A 43 8.33 -7.19 2.18
CA ILE A 43 9.10 -6.85 0.99
C ILE A 43 9.88 -8.08 0.55
N THR A 44 9.67 -8.49 -0.70
CA THR A 44 10.40 -9.57 -1.34
C THR A 44 11.04 -9.05 -2.62
N THR A 45 12.17 -9.66 -3.03
CA THR A 45 12.89 -9.25 -4.24
C THR A 45 13.17 -10.46 -5.12
N GLU A 46 13.21 -10.22 -6.41
CA GLU A 46 13.59 -11.20 -7.42
C GLU A 46 14.48 -10.51 -8.47
N THR A 47 15.56 -11.18 -8.86
CA THR A 47 16.45 -10.67 -9.90
C THR A 47 16.42 -11.62 -11.09
N VAL A 48 16.02 -11.10 -12.25
CA VAL A 48 15.98 -11.84 -13.51
C VAL A 48 16.74 -11.02 -14.56
N GLN A 49 17.75 -11.63 -15.19
CA GLN A 49 18.55 -10.97 -16.23
C GLN A 49 19.11 -9.61 -15.77
N GLN A 50 19.62 -9.56 -14.53
CA GLN A 50 20.21 -8.37 -13.91
C GLN A 50 19.20 -7.24 -13.59
N VAL A 51 17.91 -7.51 -13.70
CA VAL A 51 16.87 -6.58 -13.27
C VAL A 51 16.28 -7.08 -11.96
N THR A 52 16.35 -6.25 -10.92
CA THR A 52 15.75 -6.54 -9.61
C THR A 52 14.37 -5.93 -9.55
N THR A 53 13.40 -6.75 -9.15
CA THR A 53 12.02 -6.31 -8.91
C THR A 53 11.69 -6.51 -7.45
N SER A 54 11.23 -5.47 -6.79
CA SER A 54 10.75 -5.55 -5.40
C SER A 54 9.23 -5.62 -5.38
N THR A 55 8.71 -6.52 -4.56
CA THR A 55 7.26 -6.69 -4.35
C THR A 55 6.95 -6.32 -2.90
N ILE A 56 6.02 -5.40 -2.71
CA ILE A 56 5.59 -4.90 -1.41
C ILE A 56 4.17 -5.38 -1.19
N THR A 57 3.93 -6.10 -0.09
CA THR A 57 2.61 -6.60 0.28
C THR A 57 2.23 -6.08 1.65
N PHE A 58 1.01 -5.58 1.79
CA PHE A 58 0.48 -5.11 3.06
C PHE A 58 -1.02 -5.29 3.11
N VAL A 59 -1.58 -5.23 4.31
CA VAL A 59 -3.01 -5.44 4.57
C VAL A 59 -3.59 -4.18 5.19
N LEU A 60 -4.79 -3.80 4.77
CA LEU A 60 -5.57 -2.77 5.43
C LEU A 60 -6.55 -3.40 6.42
N THR A 61 -6.78 -2.74 7.54
CA THR A 61 -7.85 -3.10 8.47
C THR A 61 -9.21 -2.69 7.90
N GLN A 62 -10.29 -3.20 8.47
CA GLN A 62 -11.65 -2.79 8.09
C GLN A 62 -11.84 -1.28 8.25
N ALA A 63 -11.36 -0.71 9.35
CA ALA A 63 -11.47 0.71 9.62
C ALA A 63 -10.66 1.53 8.60
N GLU A 64 -9.47 1.06 8.23
CA GLU A 64 -8.62 1.75 7.25
C GLU A 64 -9.27 1.77 5.86
N SER A 65 -9.73 0.63 5.37
CA SER A 65 -10.40 0.57 4.06
C SER A 65 -11.75 1.28 4.08
N GLY A 66 -12.46 1.25 5.22
CA GLY A 66 -13.75 1.93 5.43
C GLY A 66 -13.63 3.45 5.49
N ALA A 67 -12.42 3.99 5.78
CA ALA A 67 -12.19 5.42 5.78
C ALA A 67 -12.18 6.03 4.37
N PHE A 68 -11.99 5.21 3.33
CA PHE A 68 -12.01 5.66 1.94
C PHE A 68 -13.42 5.59 1.38
N GLU A 69 -13.82 6.62 0.63
CA GLU A 69 -15.12 6.67 -0.04
C GLU A 69 -15.14 5.74 -1.26
N TYR A 70 -16.27 5.05 -1.46
CA TYR A 70 -16.49 4.27 -2.67
C TYR A 70 -16.80 5.18 -3.87
N ASN A 71 -16.68 4.63 -5.09
CA ASN A 71 -16.81 5.34 -6.36
C ASN A 71 -15.76 6.43 -6.60
N LYS A 72 -14.71 6.42 -5.81
CA LYS A 72 -13.51 7.26 -5.99
C LYS A 72 -12.28 6.39 -5.86
N SER A 73 -11.21 6.80 -6.50
CA SER A 73 -9.94 6.09 -6.37
C SER A 73 -9.12 6.60 -5.21
N VAL A 74 -8.33 5.69 -4.63
CA VAL A 74 -7.28 6.02 -3.66
C VAL A 74 -5.97 6.12 -4.43
N ASN A 75 -5.24 7.20 -4.23
CA ASN A 75 -3.90 7.36 -4.78
C ASN A 75 -2.88 6.64 -3.91
N VAL A 76 -1.98 5.90 -4.53
CA VAL A 76 -0.94 5.13 -3.84
C VAL A 76 0.41 5.51 -4.39
N GLN A 77 1.36 5.76 -3.50
CA GLN A 77 2.74 6.08 -3.86
C GLN A 77 3.69 5.42 -2.87
N VAL A 78 4.80 4.90 -3.38
CA VAL A 78 5.88 4.32 -2.58
C VAL A 78 7.05 5.30 -2.56
N ASN A 79 7.54 5.62 -1.37
CA ASN A 79 8.77 6.36 -1.16
C ASN A 79 9.78 5.46 -0.45
N TRP A 80 11.05 5.64 -0.73
CA TRP A 80 12.12 4.95 -0.02
C TRP A 80 13.36 5.83 0.12
N ILE A 81 14.12 5.55 1.16
CA ILE A 81 15.37 6.26 1.44
C ILE A 81 16.44 5.23 1.84
N ASP A 82 17.64 5.42 1.32
CA ASP A 82 18.77 4.57 1.67
C ASP A 82 19.55 5.11 2.88
N SER A 83 20.55 4.36 3.33
CA SER A 83 21.34 4.71 4.51
C SER A 83 22.19 5.98 4.32
N SER A 84 22.42 6.41 3.09
CA SER A 84 23.14 7.65 2.77
C SER A 84 22.24 8.87 2.63
N GLY A 85 20.91 8.68 2.76
CA GLY A 85 19.93 9.76 2.69
C GLY A 85 19.41 10.05 1.29
N VAL A 86 19.71 9.20 0.30
CA VAL A 86 19.16 9.34 -1.04
C VAL A 86 17.73 8.81 -1.06
N ARG A 87 16.79 9.66 -1.45
CA ARG A 87 15.35 9.37 -1.48
C ARG A 87 14.82 9.34 -2.90
N ASP A 88 13.94 8.39 -3.17
CA ASP A 88 13.24 8.27 -4.44
C ASP A 88 11.79 7.83 -4.20
N ALA A 89 10.98 7.85 -5.24
CA ALA A 89 9.57 7.49 -5.16
C ALA A 89 9.06 6.94 -6.49
N THR A 90 7.97 6.18 -6.41
CA THR A 90 7.23 5.75 -7.60
C THR A 90 6.35 6.88 -8.12
N GLU A 91 5.80 6.69 -9.31
CA GLU A 91 4.65 7.47 -9.77
C GLU A 91 3.43 7.15 -8.91
N ILE A 92 2.48 8.07 -8.86
CA ILE A 92 1.21 7.87 -8.18
C ILE A 92 0.35 6.93 -9.02
N LYS A 93 -0.19 5.89 -8.38
CA LYS A 93 -1.14 4.95 -8.98
C LYS A 93 -2.49 5.08 -8.28
N ALA A 94 -3.56 4.77 -9.00
CA ALA A 94 -4.92 4.83 -8.48
C ALA A 94 -5.48 3.42 -8.26
N ILE A 95 -6.09 3.20 -7.10
CA ILE A 95 -6.81 1.97 -6.78
C ILE A 95 -8.29 2.34 -6.64
N PRO A 96 -9.20 1.73 -7.42
CA PRO A 96 -10.62 2.01 -7.29
C PRO A 96 -11.17 1.44 -5.98
N VAL A 97 -12.11 2.16 -5.37
CA VAL A 97 -12.82 1.72 -4.17
C VAL A 97 -14.26 1.42 -4.55
N MET A 98 -14.70 0.19 -4.26
CA MET A 98 -16.05 -0.27 -4.53
C MET A 98 -16.87 -0.27 -3.24
N ARG A 99 -18.18 -0.04 -3.40
CA ARG A 99 -19.11 0.00 -2.30
C ARG A 99 -19.25 -1.37 -1.63
N ASN A 100 -19.31 -1.36 -0.29
CA ASN A 100 -19.76 -2.49 0.51
C ASN A 100 -21.15 -2.13 1.08
N ILE A 101 -22.15 -2.99 0.85
CA ILE A 101 -23.51 -2.76 1.38
C ILE A 101 -23.50 -2.72 2.91
N LEU A 102 -22.71 -3.61 3.53
CA LEU A 102 -22.50 -3.61 4.99
C LEU A 102 -21.30 -2.73 5.31
N ASP A 103 -21.56 -1.45 5.55
CA ASP A 103 -20.53 -0.42 5.73
C ASP A 103 -20.22 -0.15 7.20
N GLU A 104 -19.94 -1.20 7.95
CA GLU A 104 -19.57 -1.13 9.35
C GLU A 104 -18.43 -2.10 9.66
N VAL A 105 -17.69 -1.83 10.74
CA VAL A 105 -16.64 -2.73 11.23
C VAL A 105 -17.29 -3.92 11.92
N LEU A 106 -16.88 -5.13 11.53
CA LEU A 106 -17.39 -6.37 12.10
C LEU A 106 -16.38 -6.93 13.10
N THR A 107 -16.91 -7.52 14.17
CA THR A 107 -16.12 -8.23 15.19
C THR A 107 -16.58 -9.67 15.25
N TYR A 108 -15.64 -10.61 15.16
CA TYR A 108 -15.95 -12.04 15.23
C TYR A 108 -16.36 -12.42 16.65
N GLY A 109 -17.47 -13.13 16.76
CA GLY A 109 -17.98 -13.62 18.03
C GLY A 109 -18.90 -12.67 18.80
N ASP A 110 -19.25 -11.52 18.22
CA ASP A 110 -20.18 -10.54 18.83
C ASP A 110 -21.63 -10.78 18.39
#